data_03b0733073513cbdc6aaa59e3335646e
#
_entry.id   03b0733073513cbdc6aaa59e3335646e
#
_cell.length_a   1.000
_cell.length_b   1.000
_cell.length_c   1.000
_cell.angle_alpha   90.00
_cell.angle_beta   90.00
_cell.angle_gamma   90.00
#
_symmetry.space_group_name_H-M   'P 1'
#
loop_
_entity.id
_entity.type
_entity.pdbx_description
1 polymer ?
#
loop_
_entity_poly.entity_id
_entity_poly.type
_entity_poly.pdbx_seq_one_letter_code
_entity_poly.pdbx_strand_id
1 'polypeptide(L)'
;MNTDFDLLLAGAGHSHLGVLNQWADGERPMGRIGLVSAEPHAWYSGMMPGLVAEHYQPRQCRIGLPRLCAAAEVEFIQGTLVALLPDTPELLLATGETLRSTWLSLNLGSLPWLPEQSGDGMELLSVKPFADFIRRWQQWQESPEPVAILGGGPAGAELALAMAGRVPAIHLFCAGELLADHPRRLRALALGHLQRADVQIHEHVSIQSVHGNTLIGDDGQIHWRGRRLVVATGPNPLDWLRDSGLRLDGDGFIEVSPALQSRSHRHVFASGDCASLPGAARNGVHAVRQAAVLATNLSRAAIGQPLRHYHPQTHSLALLADGQRGALMSWANLAAEGKLLGLWKDHLDRRFMRQHGNRD
;
A
#
# COMPACT_ATOMS: atom_id res chain seq x y z
N MET A 1 16.13 -21.82 18.25
CA MET A 1 15.24 -22.32 17.17
C MET A 1 16.09 -22.40 15.91
N ASN A 2 15.81 -23.34 15.00
CA ASN A 2 16.48 -23.34 13.70
C ASN A 2 15.99 -22.13 12.92
N THR A 3 16.90 -21.22 12.53
CA THR A 3 16.60 -19.96 11.84
C THR A 3 16.72 -20.07 10.32
N ASP A 4 17.04 -21.28 9.82
CA ASP A 4 17.27 -21.52 8.40
C ASP A 4 15.99 -21.97 7.68
N PHE A 5 15.70 -21.32 6.56
CA PHE A 5 14.56 -21.58 5.69
C PHE A 5 15.03 -21.87 4.26
N ASP A 6 14.25 -22.62 3.50
CA ASP A 6 14.48 -22.76 2.06
C ASP A 6 13.99 -21.49 1.34
N LEU A 7 12.90 -20.86 1.84
CA LEU A 7 12.34 -19.62 1.31
C LEU A 7 11.76 -18.77 2.44
N LEU A 8 12.09 -17.48 2.46
CA LEU A 8 11.44 -16.48 3.30
C LEU A 8 10.66 -15.49 2.45
N LEU A 9 9.42 -15.24 2.85
CA LEU A 9 8.57 -14.15 2.37
C LEU A 9 8.62 -13.01 3.39
N ALA A 10 9.20 -11.88 3.03
CA ALA A 10 9.31 -10.71 3.90
C ALA A 10 8.22 -9.68 3.54
N GLY A 11 7.34 -9.42 4.50
CA GLY A 11 6.17 -8.56 4.33
C GLY A 11 4.93 -9.29 3.79
N ALA A 12 3.75 -8.85 4.24
CA ALA A 12 2.46 -9.41 3.88
C ALA A 12 1.67 -8.48 2.93
N GLY A 13 2.35 -7.92 1.92
CA GLY A 13 1.69 -7.12 0.89
C GLY A 13 0.82 -7.97 -0.04
N HIS A 14 0.09 -7.31 -0.93
CA HIS A 14 -0.91 -7.96 -1.81
C HIS A 14 -0.34 -9.09 -2.68
N SER A 15 0.93 -9.00 -3.11
CA SER A 15 1.55 -10.08 -3.89
C SER A 15 1.75 -11.33 -3.05
N HIS A 16 2.27 -11.21 -1.82
CA HIS A 16 2.46 -12.38 -0.95
C HIS A 16 1.13 -12.97 -0.48
N LEU A 17 0.10 -12.16 -0.24
CA LEU A 17 -1.24 -12.68 0.03
C LEU A 17 -1.75 -13.56 -1.13
N GLY A 18 -1.56 -13.11 -2.37
CA GLY A 18 -1.90 -13.89 -3.55
C GLY A 18 -1.04 -15.14 -3.73
N VAL A 19 0.25 -15.08 -3.40
CA VAL A 19 1.16 -16.25 -3.37
C VAL A 19 0.66 -17.30 -2.37
N LEU A 20 0.41 -16.90 -1.12
CA LEU A 20 -0.10 -17.80 -0.09
C LEU A 20 -1.45 -18.42 -0.49
N ASN A 21 -2.35 -17.61 -1.07
CA ASN A 21 -3.63 -18.11 -1.54
C ASN A 21 -3.47 -19.15 -2.64
N GLN A 22 -2.59 -18.92 -3.62
CA GLN A 22 -2.32 -19.87 -4.70
C GLN A 22 -1.70 -21.18 -4.16
N TRP A 23 -0.78 -21.08 -3.19
CA TRP A 23 -0.14 -22.27 -2.59
C TRP A 23 -1.11 -23.08 -1.72
N ALA A 24 -2.07 -22.42 -1.07
CA ALA A 24 -3.10 -23.11 -0.31
C ALA A 24 -4.08 -23.92 -1.19
N ASP A 25 -4.22 -23.54 -2.49
CA ASP A 25 -5.07 -24.24 -3.46
C ASP A 25 -4.28 -25.17 -4.40
N GLY A 26 -2.94 -25.17 -4.33
CA GLY A 26 -2.09 -25.89 -5.26
C GLY A 26 -0.71 -26.24 -4.72
N GLU A 27 0.21 -26.52 -5.64
CA GLU A 27 1.57 -26.89 -5.28
C GLU A 27 2.39 -25.67 -4.87
N ARG A 28 2.98 -25.72 -3.69
CA ARG A 28 4.01 -24.81 -3.20
C ARG A 28 5.43 -25.36 -3.42
N PRO A 29 6.49 -24.56 -3.33
CA PRO A 29 7.86 -25.08 -3.31
C PRO A 29 8.07 -26.06 -2.14
N MET A 30 8.93 -27.04 -2.36
CA MET A 30 9.35 -27.94 -1.29
C MET A 30 10.20 -27.21 -0.25
N GLY A 31 10.26 -27.77 0.95
CA GLY A 31 11.11 -27.27 2.02
C GLY A 31 10.38 -26.41 3.07
N ARG A 32 11.15 -25.80 3.96
CA ARG A 32 10.68 -24.95 5.04
C ARG A 32 10.50 -23.52 4.54
N ILE A 33 9.27 -23.05 4.55
CA ILE A 33 8.90 -21.71 4.06
C ILE A 33 8.36 -20.87 5.23
N GLY A 34 8.84 -19.63 5.35
CA GLY A 34 8.37 -18.68 6.36
C GLY A 34 7.79 -17.40 5.74
N LEU A 35 6.79 -16.81 6.40
CA LEU A 35 6.33 -15.44 6.17
C LEU A 35 6.65 -14.58 7.39
N VAL A 36 7.40 -13.50 7.18
CA VAL A 36 7.71 -12.51 8.24
C VAL A 36 6.82 -11.30 8.06
N SER A 37 6.09 -10.91 9.11
CA SER A 37 5.28 -9.69 9.13
C SER A 37 5.25 -9.07 10.52
N ALA A 38 5.29 -7.73 10.61
CA ALA A 38 5.20 -7.01 11.88
C ALA A 38 3.85 -7.25 12.58
N GLU A 39 2.78 -7.38 11.80
CA GLU A 39 1.41 -7.54 12.29
C GLU A 39 0.86 -8.93 11.96
N PRO A 40 -0.01 -9.50 12.82
CA PRO A 40 -0.67 -10.78 12.54
C PRO A 40 -1.81 -10.66 11.53
N HIS A 41 -2.09 -9.47 11.03
CA HIS A 41 -3.13 -9.19 10.07
C HIS A 41 -2.60 -8.32 8.94
N ALA A 42 -2.93 -8.65 7.70
CA ALA A 42 -2.79 -7.75 6.57
C ALA A 42 -4.09 -6.95 6.37
N TRP A 43 -3.96 -5.66 6.05
CA TRP A 43 -5.09 -4.78 5.76
C TRP A 43 -5.28 -4.64 4.26
N TYR A 44 -6.52 -4.73 3.83
CA TYR A 44 -6.85 -4.53 2.41
C TYR A 44 -7.11 -3.04 2.12
N SER A 45 -6.16 -2.40 1.45
CA SER A 45 -6.18 -0.96 1.17
C SER A 45 -7.39 -0.50 0.34
N GLY A 46 -7.92 -1.36 -0.54
CA GLY A 46 -9.10 -1.04 -1.35
C GLY A 46 -10.37 -0.73 -0.55
N MET A 47 -10.46 -1.27 0.69
CA MET A 47 -11.60 -1.02 1.59
C MET A 47 -11.37 0.13 2.57
N MET A 48 -10.17 0.74 2.60
CA MET A 48 -9.85 1.80 3.58
C MET A 48 -10.77 3.02 3.48
N PRO A 49 -11.08 3.58 2.29
CA PRO A 49 -12.02 4.71 2.20
C PRO A 49 -13.40 4.34 2.75
N GLY A 50 -13.89 3.13 2.45
CA GLY A 50 -15.16 2.64 2.98
C GLY A 50 -15.15 2.40 4.49
N LEU A 51 -14.00 2.02 5.07
CA LEU A 51 -13.84 1.91 6.53
C LEU A 51 -13.85 3.28 7.20
N VAL A 52 -13.15 4.27 6.64
CA VAL A 52 -13.18 5.66 7.10
C VAL A 52 -14.58 6.25 7.01
N ALA A 53 -15.33 5.92 5.95
CA ALA A 53 -16.72 6.31 5.75
C ALA A 53 -17.73 5.45 6.55
N GLU A 54 -17.27 4.55 7.43
CA GLU A 54 -18.10 3.66 8.27
C GLU A 54 -19.02 2.70 7.48
N HIS A 55 -18.66 2.42 6.21
CA HIS A 55 -19.36 1.42 5.40
C HIS A 55 -18.93 -0.01 5.75
N TYR A 56 -17.74 -0.16 6.35
CA TYR A 56 -17.16 -1.43 6.81
C TYR A 56 -16.71 -1.35 8.25
N GLN A 57 -16.67 -2.49 8.89
CA GLN A 57 -16.04 -2.64 10.20
C GLN A 57 -14.57 -3.07 10.04
N PRO A 58 -13.66 -2.77 10.98
CA PRO A 58 -12.25 -3.14 10.89
C PRO A 58 -12.01 -4.63 10.60
N ARG A 59 -12.80 -5.53 11.23
CA ARG A 59 -12.71 -6.98 11.00
C ARG A 59 -12.99 -7.40 9.55
N GLN A 60 -13.75 -6.62 8.79
CA GLN A 60 -14.08 -6.91 7.39
C GLN A 60 -12.97 -6.51 6.41
N CYS A 61 -11.99 -5.70 6.87
CA CYS A 61 -10.92 -5.13 6.04
C CYS A 61 -9.55 -5.77 6.30
N ARG A 62 -9.47 -6.78 7.19
CA ARG A 62 -8.21 -7.43 7.58
C ARG A 62 -8.23 -8.93 7.32
N ILE A 63 -7.07 -9.45 6.95
CA ILE A 63 -6.81 -10.87 6.63
C ILE A 63 -5.92 -11.43 7.72
N GLY A 64 -6.31 -12.52 8.38
CA GLY A 64 -5.53 -13.21 9.40
C GLY A 64 -4.35 -13.97 8.80
N LEU A 65 -3.12 -13.49 8.98
CA LEU A 65 -1.92 -14.09 8.40
C LEU A 65 -1.61 -15.48 8.96
N PRO A 66 -1.71 -15.76 10.27
CA PRO A 66 -1.43 -17.10 10.79
C PRO A 66 -2.30 -18.18 10.13
N ARG A 67 -3.59 -17.86 9.92
CA ARG A 67 -4.54 -18.80 9.29
C ARG A 67 -4.24 -19.01 7.80
N LEU A 68 -3.96 -17.92 7.07
CA LEU A 68 -3.61 -17.99 5.65
C LEU A 68 -2.29 -18.75 5.44
N CYS A 69 -1.29 -18.51 6.29
CA CYS A 69 -0.02 -19.24 6.29
C CYS A 69 -0.22 -20.72 6.58
N ALA A 70 -1.02 -21.07 7.60
CA ALA A 70 -1.32 -22.47 7.91
C ALA A 70 -1.98 -23.20 6.74
N ALA A 71 -2.93 -22.56 6.03
CA ALA A 71 -3.57 -23.12 4.85
C ALA A 71 -2.58 -23.35 3.68
N ALA A 72 -1.54 -22.51 3.59
CA ALA A 72 -0.48 -22.61 2.59
C ALA A 72 0.71 -23.47 3.07
N GLU A 73 0.64 -24.07 4.25
CA GLU A 73 1.75 -24.80 4.91
C GLU A 73 3.04 -23.95 5.02
N VAL A 74 2.89 -22.65 5.35
CA VAL A 74 3.94 -21.67 5.56
C VAL A 74 4.00 -21.31 7.04
N GLU A 75 5.19 -21.20 7.61
CA GLU A 75 5.39 -20.77 8.99
C GLU A 75 5.17 -19.26 9.11
N PHE A 76 4.26 -18.82 10.01
CA PHE A 76 4.08 -17.41 10.29
C PHE A 76 5.05 -16.96 11.38
N ILE A 77 5.85 -15.92 11.09
CA ILE A 77 6.83 -15.31 11.99
C ILE A 77 6.42 -13.86 12.22
N GLN A 78 6.00 -13.54 13.42
CA GLN A 78 5.72 -12.15 13.77
C GLN A 78 7.01 -11.41 14.09
N GLY A 79 7.36 -10.42 13.29
CA GLY A 79 8.58 -9.63 13.49
C GLY A 79 8.66 -8.43 12.56
N THR A 80 9.25 -7.35 13.05
CA THR A 80 9.54 -6.14 12.26
C THR A 80 10.91 -6.26 11.63
N LEU A 81 10.97 -6.25 10.32
CA LEU A 81 12.21 -6.27 9.55
C LEU A 81 12.88 -4.90 9.60
N VAL A 82 14.16 -4.85 9.94
CA VAL A 82 14.96 -3.61 10.04
C VAL A 82 16.17 -3.58 9.12
N ALA A 83 16.64 -4.73 8.63
CA ALA A 83 17.74 -4.81 7.67
C ALA A 83 17.71 -6.12 6.88
N LEU A 84 18.45 -6.12 5.78
CA LEU A 84 18.66 -7.26 4.88
C LEU A 84 20.14 -7.33 4.52
N LEU A 85 20.71 -8.54 4.56
CA LEU A 85 22.02 -8.87 4.00
C LEU A 85 21.80 -9.80 2.81
N PRO A 86 21.83 -9.31 1.56
CA PRO A 86 21.39 -10.09 0.42
C PRO A 86 22.45 -11.11 -0.04
N ASP A 87 23.74 -10.90 0.23
CA ASP A 87 24.80 -11.84 -0.15
C ASP A 87 24.68 -13.19 0.58
N THR A 88 24.20 -13.16 1.82
CA THR A 88 23.96 -14.33 2.69
C THR A 88 22.47 -14.46 3.05
N PRO A 89 21.52 -14.31 2.16
CA PRO A 89 20.09 -13.99 2.34
C PRO A 89 19.59 -14.02 3.79
N GLU A 90 19.98 -13.00 4.55
CA GLU A 90 19.67 -12.86 5.97
C GLU A 90 18.74 -11.67 6.21
N LEU A 91 17.71 -11.87 7.02
CA LEU A 91 16.78 -10.84 7.49
C LEU A 91 17.07 -10.55 8.95
N LEU A 92 17.33 -9.29 9.30
CA LEU A 92 17.47 -8.84 10.68
C LEU A 92 16.13 -8.28 11.19
N LEU A 93 15.63 -8.84 12.27
CA LEU A 93 14.44 -8.35 12.96
C LEU A 93 14.80 -7.31 14.03
N ALA A 94 13.85 -6.45 14.36
CA ALA A 94 13.99 -5.42 15.40
C ALA A 94 14.31 -6.01 16.80
N THR A 95 14.05 -7.31 17.01
CA THR A 95 14.43 -8.05 18.21
C THR A 95 15.92 -8.39 18.28
N GLY A 96 16.67 -8.18 17.20
CA GLY A 96 18.06 -8.64 17.02
C GLY A 96 18.17 -10.08 16.50
N GLU A 97 17.06 -10.77 16.32
CA GLU A 97 17.05 -12.12 15.71
C GLU A 97 17.36 -12.03 14.21
N THR A 98 18.18 -12.97 13.72
CA THR A 98 18.50 -13.11 12.29
C THR A 98 17.88 -14.39 11.75
N LEU A 99 17.13 -14.25 10.66
CA LEU A 99 16.55 -15.34 9.89
C LEU A 99 17.33 -15.52 8.59
N ARG A 100 17.66 -16.76 8.24
CA ARG A 100 18.42 -17.11 7.03
C ARG A 100 17.56 -17.89 6.06
N SER A 101 17.82 -17.72 4.76
CA SER A 101 17.11 -18.50 3.74
C SER A 101 17.97 -18.74 2.50
N THR A 102 17.61 -19.76 1.71
CA THR A 102 18.19 -19.95 0.38
C THR A 102 17.61 -18.96 -0.62
N TRP A 103 16.30 -18.73 -0.56
CA TRP A 103 15.56 -17.82 -1.40
C TRP A 103 14.82 -16.78 -0.56
N LEU A 104 14.75 -15.55 -1.06
CA LEU A 104 14.10 -14.45 -0.39
C LEU A 104 13.12 -13.75 -1.33
N SER A 105 11.91 -13.48 -0.85
CA SER A 105 10.93 -12.67 -1.56
C SER A 105 10.50 -11.48 -0.72
N LEU A 106 10.57 -10.27 -1.29
CA LEU A 106 10.26 -9.01 -0.63
C LEU A 106 8.92 -8.45 -1.14
N ASN A 107 7.98 -8.21 -0.25
CA ASN A 107 6.73 -7.49 -0.54
C ASN A 107 6.40 -6.55 0.61
N LEU A 108 7.30 -5.60 0.81
CA LEU A 108 7.39 -4.72 1.98
C LEU A 108 6.48 -3.49 1.87
N GLY A 109 5.94 -3.23 0.67
CA GLY A 109 5.20 -2.01 0.39
C GLY A 109 6.11 -0.78 0.29
N SER A 110 5.51 0.38 0.55
CA SER A 110 6.16 1.69 0.59
C SER A 110 5.51 2.52 1.70
N LEU A 111 6.15 3.59 2.13
CA LEU A 111 5.59 4.60 3.03
C LEU A 111 5.20 5.84 2.22
N PRO A 112 4.28 6.69 2.70
CA PRO A 112 4.11 8.02 2.13
C PRO A 112 5.34 8.87 2.41
N TRP A 113 5.67 9.77 1.49
CA TRP A 113 6.63 10.83 1.78
C TRP A 113 6.07 11.75 2.87
N LEU A 114 6.88 12.07 3.88
CA LEU A 114 6.49 12.94 4.99
C LEU A 114 7.17 14.31 4.88
N PRO A 115 6.46 15.43 5.14
CA PRO A 115 7.08 16.74 5.24
C PRO A 115 8.03 16.80 6.44
N GLU A 116 9.03 17.67 6.37
CA GLU A 116 9.92 17.95 7.51
C GLU A 116 9.10 18.49 8.69
N GLN A 117 9.40 18.03 9.90
CA GLN A 117 8.66 18.41 11.09
C GLN A 117 9.56 19.12 12.10
N SER A 118 9.07 20.23 12.64
CA SER A 118 9.71 20.92 13.77
C SER A 118 8.66 21.51 14.72
N GLY A 119 8.94 21.44 16.01
CA GLY A 119 8.02 21.87 17.07
C GLY A 119 6.85 20.92 17.26
N ASP A 120 6.13 21.10 18.37
CA ASP A 120 4.96 20.33 18.74
C ASP A 120 3.67 21.04 18.30
N GLY A 121 2.58 20.31 18.08
CA GLY A 121 1.26 20.90 17.84
C GLY A 121 0.47 20.27 16.70
N MET A 122 1.13 19.63 15.73
CA MET A 122 0.47 18.92 14.64
C MET A 122 0.43 17.41 14.92
N GLU A 123 -0.76 16.85 14.92
CA GLU A 123 -0.97 15.40 14.93
C GLU A 123 -0.91 14.89 13.49
N LEU A 124 0.24 14.30 13.12
CA LEU A 124 0.45 13.74 11.79
C LEU A 124 -0.04 12.29 11.74
N LEU A 125 -0.90 11.99 10.77
CA LEU A 125 -1.48 10.69 10.53
C LEU A 125 -1.14 10.20 9.12
N SER A 126 -0.11 9.36 9.02
CA SER A 126 0.25 8.70 7.78
C SER A 126 -0.78 7.62 7.44
N VAL A 127 -1.17 7.50 6.15
CA VAL A 127 -2.09 6.44 5.70
C VAL A 127 -1.49 5.03 5.79
N LYS A 128 -0.20 4.92 5.97
CA LYS A 128 0.53 3.65 6.21
C LYS A 128 1.45 3.83 7.42
N PRO A 129 1.54 2.84 8.32
CA PRO A 129 0.83 1.56 8.37
C PRO A 129 -0.68 1.71 8.64
N PHE A 130 -1.52 0.91 7.97
CA PHE A 130 -2.99 1.04 8.07
C PHE A 130 -3.54 0.78 9.47
N ALA A 131 -2.94 -0.11 10.26
CA ALA A 131 -3.38 -0.38 11.64
C ALA A 131 -3.32 0.88 12.50
N ASP A 132 -2.23 1.64 12.40
CA ASP A 132 -2.05 2.90 13.13
C ASP A 132 -2.99 3.98 12.62
N PHE A 133 -3.14 4.08 11.30
CA PHE A 133 -4.08 5.01 10.69
C PHE A 133 -5.50 4.81 11.22
N ILE A 134 -6.02 3.59 11.21
CA ILE A 134 -7.39 3.30 11.67
C ILE A 134 -7.57 3.60 13.14
N ARG A 135 -6.62 3.18 13.99
CA ARG A 135 -6.68 3.43 15.43
C ARG A 135 -6.73 4.93 15.73
N ARG A 136 -5.86 5.73 15.10
CA ARG A 136 -5.81 7.19 15.32
C ARG A 136 -7.00 7.89 14.69
N TRP A 137 -7.47 7.46 13.53
CA TRP A 137 -8.70 7.98 12.93
C TRP A 137 -9.91 7.80 13.87
N GLN A 138 -10.08 6.63 14.49
CA GLN A 138 -11.14 6.39 15.47
C GLN A 138 -11.04 7.34 16.67
N GLN A 139 -9.83 7.59 17.19
CA GLN A 139 -9.61 8.57 18.24
C GLN A 139 -9.98 9.99 17.81
N TRP A 140 -9.67 10.37 16.56
CA TRP A 140 -10.03 11.69 16.04
C TRP A 140 -11.53 11.91 15.90
N GLN A 141 -12.28 10.84 15.68
CA GLN A 141 -13.76 10.92 15.62
C GLN A 141 -14.41 11.20 16.97
N GLU A 142 -13.73 10.94 18.10
CA GLU A 142 -14.23 11.26 19.45
C GLU A 142 -14.28 12.78 19.71
N SER A 143 -13.41 13.55 19.05
CA SER A 143 -13.36 15.02 19.12
C SER A 143 -13.02 15.58 17.74
N PRO A 144 -14.01 15.71 16.83
CA PRO A 144 -13.74 16.13 15.45
C PRO A 144 -13.17 17.54 15.36
N GLU A 145 -12.07 17.69 14.61
CA GLU A 145 -11.41 18.96 14.30
C GLU A 145 -11.20 19.08 12.79
N PRO A 146 -10.93 20.29 12.24
CA PRO A 146 -10.54 20.45 10.84
C PRO A 146 -9.29 19.62 10.51
N VAL A 147 -9.27 19.02 9.31
CA VAL A 147 -8.21 18.14 8.84
C VAL A 147 -7.60 18.68 7.55
N ALA A 148 -6.27 18.77 7.51
CA ALA A 148 -5.54 18.90 6.25
C ALA A 148 -5.17 17.49 5.73
N ILE A 149 -5.22 17.31 4.41
CA ILE A 149 -4.81 16.08 3.73
C ILE A 149 -3.74 16.46 2.70
N LEU A 150 -2.57 15.84 2.76
CA LEU A 150 -1.52 16.00 1.75
C LEU A 150 -1.58 14.83 0.77
N GLY A 151 -1.74 15.14 -0.52
CA GLY A 151 -1.70 14.18 -1.60
C GLY A 151 -2.91 14.27 -2.53
N GLY A 152 -2.72 14.76 -3.75
CA GLY A 152 -3.73 14.89 -4.79
C GLY A 152 -3.99 13.61 -5.61
N GLY A 153 -3.45 12.47 -5.19
CA GLY A 153 -3.68 11.17 -5.83
C GLY A 153 -5.01 10.52 -5.41
N PRO A 154 -5.28 9.29 -5.92
CA PRO A 154 -6.50 8.54 -5.59
C PRO A 154 -6.78 8.42 -4.09
N ALA A 155 -5.75 8.07 -3.30
CA ALA A 155 -5.89 7.88 -1.85
C ALA A 155 -6.34 9.16 -1.13
N GLY A 156 -5.72 10.31 -1.45
CA GLY A 156 -6.10 11.61 -0.86
C GLY A 156 -7.52 12.02 -1.25
N ALA A 157 -7.91 11.85 -2.51
CA ALA A 157 -9.26 12.15 -2.99
C ALA A 157 -10.32 11.27 -2.31
N GLU A 158 -10.10 9.95 -2.25
CA GLU A 158 -11.01 9.00 -1.58
C GLU A 158 -11.12 9.26 -0.08
N LEU A 159 -10.01 9.58 0.60
CA LEU A 159 -10.02 9.90 2.03
C LEU A 159 -10.72 11.23 2.31
N ALA A 160 -10.50 12.25 1.50
CA ALA A 160 -11.22 13.52 1.62
C ALA A 160 -12.75 13.30 1.52
N LEU A 161 -13.19 12.53 0.52
CA LEU A 161 -14.61 12.17 0.37
C LEU A 161 -15.13 11.31 1.52
N ALA A 162 -14.32 10.35 2.00
CA ALA A 162 -14.70 9.49 3.11
C ALA A 162 -14.79 10.21 4.46
N MET A 163 -13.95 11.22 4.69
CA MET A 163 -13.93 12.04 5.91
C MET A 163 -14.99 13.17 5.88
N ALA A 164 -15.49 13.51 4.71
CA ALA A 164 -16.49 14.57 4.56
C ALA A 164 -17.74 14.29 5.40
N GLY A 165 -18.23 15.33 6.09
CA GLY A 165 -19.35 15.23 7.03
C GLY A 165 -19.03 14.55 8.37
N ARG A 166 -17.77 14.10 8.58
CA ARG A 166 -17.28 13.53 9.85
C ARG A 166 -16.35 14.45 10.60
N VAL A 167 -15.81 15.43 9.91
CA VAL A 167 -14.97 16.50 10.49
C VAL A 167 -15.51 17.86 10.04
N PRO A 168 -15.22 18.94 10.80
CA PRO A 168 -15.80 20.29 10.52
C PRO A 168 -15.37 20.88 9.18
N ALA A 169 -14.14 20.62 8.73
CA ALA A 169 -13.61 21.10 7.47
C ALA A 169 -12.47 20.20 6.96
N ILE A 170 -12.31 20.13 5.64
CA ILE A 170 -11.23 19.38 4.99
C ILE A 170 -10.53 20.30 3.99
N HIS A 171 -9.19 20.34 4.11
CA HIS A 171 -8.29 21.02 3.18
C HIS A 171 -7.44 19.97 2.48
N LEU A 172 -7.61 19.78 1.18
CA LEU A 172 -6.85 18.85 0.36
C LEU A 172 -5.75 19.59 -0.41
N PHE A 173 -4.50 19.32 -0.10
CA PHE A 173 -3.33 19.93 -0.73
C PHE A 173 -2.74 18.99 -1.78
N CYS A 174 -2.59 19.51 -3.00
CA CYS A 174 -2.05 18.82 -4.15
C CYS A 174 -0.83 19.59 -4.65
N ALA A 175 0.34 18.97 -4.71
CA ALA A 175 1.54 19.62 -5.25
C ALA A 175 1.40 20.00 -6.74
N GLY A 176 0.61 19.25 -7.50
CA GLY A 176 0.19 19.54 -8.85
C GLY A 176 -1.33 19.58 -8.98
N GLU A 177 -1.87 19.12 -10.11
CA GLU A 177 -3.32 18.95 -10.28
C GLU A 177 -3.82 17.73 -9.50
N LEU A 178 -5.07 17.78 -9.04
CA LEU A 178 -5.77 16.62 -8.47
C LEU A 178 -5.85 15.50 -9.52
N LEU A 179 -5.48 14.27 -9.13
CA LEU A 179 -5.51 13.10 -10.01
C LEU A 179 -4.75 13.32 -11.34
N ALA A 180 -3.59 14.00 -11.30
CA ALA A 180 -2.80 14.37 -12.48
C ALA A 180 -2.52 13.20 -13.44
N ASP A 181 -2.28 11.99 -12.90
CA ASP A 181 -1.98 10.77 -13.66
C ASP A 181 -3.24 10.06 -14.20
N HIS A 182 -4.42 10.66 -14.04
CA HIS A 182 -5.69 10.09 -14.46
C HIS A 182 -6.34 10.88 -15.60
N PRO A 183 -7.28 10.26 -16.37
CA PRO A 183 -7.99 10.95 -17.42
C PRO A 183 -8.71 12.21 -16.93
N ARG A 184 -8.69 13.29 -17.70
CA ARG A 184 -9.35 14.57 -17.37
C ARG A 184 -10.81 14.41 -16.98
N ARG A 185 -11.51 13.43 -17.57
CA ARG A 185 -12.92 13.14 -17.22
C ARG A 185 -13.05 12.62 -15.77
N LEU A 186 -12.16 11.72 -15.33
CA LEU A 186 -12.18 11.25 -13.93
C LEU A 186 -11.89 12.41 -12.97
N ARG A 187 -10.88 13.23 -13.30
CA ARG A 187 -10.56 14.44 -12.52
C ARG A 187 -11.76 15.37 -12.40
N ALA A 188 -12.47 15.65 -13.49
CA ALA A 188 -13.66 16.52 -13.46
C ALA A 188 -14.77 15.96 -12.56
N LEU A 189 -15.03 14.64 -12.62
CA LEU A 189 -15.99 13.98 -11.73
C LEU A 189 -15.55 14.08 -10.26
N ALA A 190 -14.28 13.79 -9.95
CA ALA A 190 -13.74 13.87 -8.60
C ALA A 190 -13.83 15.29 -8.03
N LEU A 191 -13.47 16.33 -8.81
CA LEU A 191 -13.63 17.73 -8.43
C LEU A 191 -15.08 18.06 -8.08
N GLY A 192 -16.04 17.60 -8.90
CA GLY A 192 -17.47 17.81 -8.64
C GLY A 192 -17.94 17.14 -7.34
N HIS A 193 -17.44 15.93 -7.02
CA HIS A 193 -17.75 15.27 -5.75
C HIS A 193 -17.15 15.98 -4.54
N LEU A 194 -15.87 16.36 -4.62
CA LEU A 194 -15.16 17.06 -3.55
C LEU A 194 -15.80 18.44 -3.27
N GLN A 195 -16.18 19.20 -4.30
CA GLN A 195 -16.89 20.48 -4.14
C GLN A 195 -18.25 20.29 -3.48
N ARG A 196 -19.05 19.29 -3.89
CA ARG A 196 -20.33 18.99 -3.25
C ARG A 196 -20.18 18.53 -1.79
N ALA A 197 -19.04 17.96 -1.45
CA ALA A 197 -18.69 17.56 -0.09
C ALA A 197 -18.01 18.65 0.75
N ASP A 198 -18.00 19.90 0.24
CA ASP A 198 -17.41 21.10 0.88
C ASP A 198 -15.91 20.93 1.22
N VAL A 199 -15.16 20.15 0.39
CA VAL A 199 -13.73 20.00 0.52
C VAL A 199 -13.02 21.19 -0.14
N GLN A 200 -12.16 21.86 0.60
CA GLN A 200 -11.33 22.96 0.08
C GLN A 200 -10.09 22.36 -0.60
N ILE A 201 -10.00 22.52 -1.92
CA ILE A 201 -8.93 21.96 -2.74
C ILE A 201 -7.90 23.04 -3.04
N HIS A 202 -6.63 22.73 -2.73
CA HIS A 202 -5.48 23.59 -2.97
C HIS A 202 -4.55 22.88 -3.98
N GLU A 203 -4.73 23.16 -5.27
CA GLU A 203 -3.86 22.64 -6.33
C GLU A 203 -2.63 23.53 -6.50
N HIS A 204 -1.54 22.92 -6.97
CA HIS A 204 -0.23 23.58 -7.15
C HIS A 204 0.34 24.17 -5.84
N VAL A 205 0.01 23.54 -4.70
CA VAL A 205 0.53 23.88 -3.38
C VAL A 205 1.33 22.70 -2.85
N SER A 206 2.64 22.82 -2.91
CA SER A 206 3.60 21.81 -2.42
C SER A 206 3.96 22.11 -0.97
N ILE A 207 3.40 21.36 -0.03
CA ILE A 207 3.75 21.49 1.40
C ILE A 207 5.07 20.77 1.64
N GLN A 208 6.07 21.49 2.17
CA GLN A 208 7.41 21.00 2.39
C GLN A 208 7.69 20.72 3.86
N SER A 209 7.14 21.54 4.76
CA SER A 209 7.39 21.38 6.20
C SER A 209 6.17 21.71 7.06
N VAL A 210 6.25 21.19 8.29
CA VAL A 210 5.31 21.43 9.39
C VAL A 210 6.06 22.09 10.53
N HIS A 211 5.65 23.30 10.90
CA HIS A 211 6.22 24.02 12.04
C HIS A 211 5.13 24.25 13.09
N GLY A 212 5.23 23.55 14.22
CA GLY A 212 4.17 23.56 15.24
C GLY A 212 2.84 23.09 14.66
N ASN A 213 1.86 23.98 14.58
CA ASN A 213 0.55 23.70 14.02
C ASN A 213 0.34 24.29 12.60
N THR A 214 1.42 24.56 11.86
CA THR A 214 1.40 25.33 10.61
C THR A 214 1.97 24.51 9.47
N LEU A 215 1.28 24.45 8.32
CA LEU A 215 1.80 23.91 7.06
C LEU A 215 2.48 25.01 6.24
N ILE A 216 3.71 24.78 5.84
CA ILE A 216 4.54 25.69 5.05
C ILE A 216 4.85 25.07 3.71
N GLY A 217 4.59 25.84 2.64
CA GLY A 217 4.88 25.45 1.27
C GLY A 217 6.36 25.61 0.90
N ASP A 218 6.71 25.11 -0.29
CA ASP A 218 8.03 25.31 -0.91
C ASP A 218 8.30 26.78 -1.28
N ASP A 219 7.24 27.59 -1.36
CA ASP A 219 7.27 29.06 -1.50
C ASP A 219 7.58 29.79 -0.17
N GLY A 220 7.72 29.08 0.94
CA GLY A 220 7.94 29.62 2.28
C GLY A 220 6.69 30.24 2.91
N GLN A 221 5.51 30.16 2.25
CA GLN A 221 4.28 30.73 2.77
C GLN A 221 3.54 29.74 3.67
N ILE A 222 2.75 30.30 4.59
CA ILE A 222 1.82 29.51 5.40
C ILE A 222 0.54 29.26 4.60
N HIS A 223 0.27 27.99 4.33
CA HIS A 223 -0.94 27.60 3.59
C HIS A 223 -2.07 27.14 4.49
N TRP A 224 -1.78 26.69 5.72
CA TRP A 224 -2.82 26.26 6.66
C TRP A 224 -2.30 26.26 8.10
N ARG A 225 -3.27 26.42 9.04
CA ARG A 225 -3.05 26.30 10.48
C ARG A 225 -4.10 25.39 11.09
N GLY A 226 -3.66 24.36 11.81
CA GLY A 226 -4.54 23.41 12.49
C GLY A 226 -3.74 22.32 13.17
N ARG A 227 -4.44 21.33 13.74
CA ARG A 227 -3.78 20.30 14.54
C ARG A 227 -3.67 18.94 13.85
N ARG A 228 -4.49 18.67 12.83
CA ARG A 228 -4.63 17.32 12.25
C ARG A 228 -4.23 17.29 10.79
N LEU A 229 -3.23 16.49 10.51
CA LEU A 229 -2.67 16.32 9.17
C LEU A 229 -2.70 14.85 8.76
N VAL A 230 -3.44 14.51 7.71
CA VAL A 230 -3.37 13.20 7.04
C VAL A 230 -2.36 13.27 5.90
N VAL A 231 -1.44 12.30 5.84
CA VAL A 231 -0.46 12.22 4.77
C VAL A 231 -0.78 11.02 3.88
N ALA A 232 -1.23 11.32 2.66
CA ALA A 232 -1.57 10.41 1.58
C ALA A 232 -0.77 10.69 0.30
N THR A 233 0.49 11.09 0.47
CA THR A 233 1.44 11.41 -0.58
C THR A 233 1.87 10.18 -1.38
N GLY A 234 2.62 10.41 -2.44
CA GLY A 234 3.19 9.34 -3.27
C GLY A 234 4.08 8.36 -2.48
N PRO A 235 4.34 7.18 -3.05
CA PRO A 235 5.13 6.14 -2.40
C PRO A 235 6.59 6.59 -2.23
N ASN A 236 7.14 6.40 -1.04
CA ASN A 236 8.54 6.55 -0.69
C ASN A 236 9.10 5.17 -0.28
N PRO A 237 10.31 4.79 -0.69
CA PRO A 237 10.90 3.52 -0.29
C PRO A 237 11.19 3.50 1.22
N LEU A 238 11.38 2.31 1.78
CA LEU A 238 11.85 2.15 3.14
C LEU A 238 13.32 2.60 3.23
N ASP A 239 13.66 3.47 4.17
CA ASP A 239 14.99 4.08 4.26
C ASP A 239 16.13 3.07 4.34
N TRP A 240 15.95 1.97 5.10
CA TRP A 240 16.96 0.93 5.24
C TRP A 240 17.27 0.15 3.96
N LEU A 241 16.44 0.26 2.90
CA LEU A 241 16.76 -0.33 1.60
C LEU A 241 18.02 0.26 0.97
N ARG A 242 18.37 1.50 1.29
CA ARG A 242 19.58 2.15 0.79
C ARG A 242 20.84 1.40 1.20
N ASP A 243 20.82 0.81 2.40
CA ASP A 243 21.94 0.07 2.97
C ASP A 243 21.82 -1.44 2.76
N SER A 244 20.80 -1.89 2.01
CA SER A 244 20.51 -3.31 1.80
C SER A 244 21.49 -4.04 0.87
N GLY A 245 22.34 -3.33 0.12
CA GLY A 245 23.19 -3.92 -0.93
C GLY A 245 22.45 -4.34 -2.21
N LEU A 246 21.11 -4.25 -2.23
CA LEU A 246 20.34 -4.49 -3.45
C LEU A 246 20.50 -3.33 -4.44
N ARG A 247 20.42 -3.65 -5.74
CA ARG A 247 20.38 -2.61 -6.75
C ARG A 247 19.03 -1.90 -6.71
N LEU A 248 19.09 -0.58 -6.51
CA LEU A 248 17.93 0.31 -6.43
C LEU A 248 17.86 1.23 -7.66
N ASP A 249 16.64 1.66 -8.00
CA ASP A 249 16.44 2.73 -8.99
C ASP A 249 16.78 4.13 -8.42
N GLY A 250 16.64 5.18 -9.25
CA GLY A 250 16.94 6.54 -8.84
C GLY A 250 16.09 7.06 -7.68
N ASP A 251 14.92 6.45 -7.43
CA ASP A 251 14.01 6.80 -6.34
C ASP A 251 14.24 5.94 -5.08
N GLY A 252 15.11 4.92 -5.14
CA GLY A 252 15.44 4.05 -4.01
C GLY A 252 14.60 2.78 -3.89
N PHE A 253 13.86 2.39 -4.93
CA PHE A 253 13.11 1.14 -4.99
C PHE A 253 13.93 0.01 -5.60
N ILE A 254 13.64 -1.24 -5.22
CA ILE A 254 14.40 -2.43 -5.65
C ILE A 254 14.21 -2.66 -7.15
N GLU A 255 15.27 -2.55 -7.94
CA GLU A 255 15.23 -2.88 -9.37
C GLU A 255 15.02 -4.38 -9.58
N VAL A 256 13.97 -4.73 -10.34
CA VAL A 256 13.68 -6.13 -10.69
C VAL A 256 13.62 -6.35 -12.20
N SER A 257 13.87 -7.59 -12.59
CA SER A 257 13.64 -8.07 -13.96
C SER A 257 12.13 -8.29 -14.20
N PRO A 258 11.69 -8.52 -15.44
CA PRO A 258 10.31 -8.95 -15.71
C PRO A 258 9.90 -10.24 -14.97
N ALA A 259 10.86 -11.06 -14.52
CA ALA A 259 10.60 -12.22 -13.69
C ALA A 259 10.37 -11.88 -12.19
N LEU A 260 10.34 -10.60 -11.82
CA LEU A 260 10.27 -10.10 -10.44
C LEU A 260 11.50 -10.49 -9.59
N GLN A 261 12.60 -10.86 -10.23
CA GLN A 261 13.87 -11.21 -9.60
C GLN A 261 14.76 -9.98 -9.55
N SER A 262 15.45 -9.75 -8.43
CA SER A 262 16.39 -8.65 -8.25
C SER A 262 17.45 -8.61 -9.38
N ARG A 263 17.80 -7.41 -9.82
CA ARG A 263 18.84 -7.18 -10.83
C ARG A 263 20.25 -7.43 -10.33
N SER A 264 20.45 -7.42 -9.01
CA SER A 264 21.77 -7.65 -8.38
C SER A 264 21.92 -9.05 -7.77
N HIS A 265 20.84 -9.64 -7.22
CA HIS A 265 20.91 -10.90 -6.45
C HIS A 265 19.85 -11.90 -6.95
N ARG A 266 20.32 -12.99 -7.62
CA ARG A 266 19.45 -13.98 -8.28
C ARG A 266 18.54 -14.76 -7.31
N HIS A 267 18.87 -14.85 -6.04
CA HIS A 267 18.09 -15.54 -5.01
C HIS A 267 17.11 -14.60 -4.29
N VAL A 268 17.05 -13.32 -4.70
CA VAL A 268 16.11 -12.33 -4.16
C VAL A 268 15.06 -11.97 -5.20
N PHE A 269 13.79 -12.02 -4.80
CA PHE A 269 12.64 -11.53 -5.56
C PHE A 269 12.05 -10.31 -4.85
N ALA A 270 11.44 -9.39 -5.61
CA ALA A 270 10.68 -8.29 -5.03
C ALA A 270 9.44 -7.98 -5.87
N SER A 271 8.37 -7.54 -5.22
CA SER A 271 7.07 -7.26 -5.87
C SER A 271 6.26 -6.19 -5.13
N GLY A 272 5.25 -5.66 -5.78
CA GLY A 272 4.41 -4.59 -5.24
C GLY A 272 5.17 -3.26 -5.12
N ASP A 273 4.76 -2.42 -4.16
CA ASP A 273 5.23 -1.03 -4.08
C ASP A 273 6.73 -0.89 -3.74
N CYS A 274 7.40 -1.90 -3.17
CA CYS A 274 8.85 -1.85 -2.91
C CYS A 274 9.70 -2.14 -4.15
N ALA A 275 9.11 -2.66 -5.23
CA ALA A 275 9.82 -3.05 -6.44
C ALA A 275 9.69 -2.00 -7.54
N SER A 276 10.77 -1.82 -8.30
CA SER A 276 10.82 -1.01 -9.52
C SER A 276 10.91 -1.92 -10.75
N LEU A 277 9.82 -1.93 -11.51
CA LEU A 277 9.73 -2.61 -12.80
C LEU A 277 9.25 -1.62 -13.86
N PRO A 278 9.99 -1.40 -14.94
CA PRO A 278 9.56 -0.49 -16.02
C PRO A 278 8.15 -0.81 -16.53
N GLY A 279 7.30 0.21 -16.61
CA GLY A 279 5.91 0.11 -17.07
C GLY A 279 4.91 -0.42 -16.02
N ALA A 280 5.34 -0.78 -14.81
CA ALA A 280 4.46 -1.16 -13.72
C ALA A 280 4.34 0.00 -12.72
N ALA A 281 3.13 0.54 -12.55
CA ALA A 281 2.87 1.53 -11.51
C ALA A 281 2.91 0.86 -10.11
N ARG A 282 3.39 1.61 -9.10
CA ARG A 282 3.42 1.17 -7.70
C ARG A 282 2.04 1.32 -7.07
N ASN A 283 1.18 0.34 -7.28
CA ASN A 283 -0.17 0.30 -6.73
C ASN A 283 -0.66 -1.14 -6.51
N GLY A 284 -1.75 -1.27 -5.76
CA GLY A 284 -2.35 -2.57 -5.41
C GLY A 284 -2.76 -3.42 -6.61
N VAL A 285 -3.14 -2.82 -7.74
CA VAL A 285 -3.57 -3.56 -8.95
C VAL A 285 -2.41 -4.36 -9.53
N HIS A 286 -1.23 -3.72 -9.68
CA HIS A 286 -0.04 -4.41 -10.16
C HIS A 286 0.45 -5.44 -9.13
N ALA A 287 0.43 -5.11 -7.83
CA ALA A 287 0.83 -6.04 -6.77
C ALA A 287 0.00 -7.33 -6.78
N VAL A 288 -1.33 -7.23 -6.88
CA VAL A 288 -2.23 -8.40 -6.98
C VAL A 288 -1.92 -9.25 -8.22
N ARG A 289 -1.64 -8.61 -9.37
CA ARG A 289 -1.37 -9.33 -10.62
C ARG A 289 0.03 -9.96 -10.67
N GLN A 290 1.00 -9.38 -9.99
CA GLN A 290 2.33 -9.95 -9.84
C GLN A 290 2.30 -11.26 -9.06
N ALA A 291 1.34 -11.47 -8.17
CA ALA A 291 1.25 -12.63 -7.29
C ALA A 291 1.33 -13.98 -8.02
N ALA A 292 0.59 -14.16 -9.11
CA ALA A 292 0.57 -15.42 -9.85
C ALA A 292 1.92 -15.73 -10.53
N VAL A 293 2.57 -14.70 -11.08
CA VAL A 293 3.91 -14.83 -11.67
C VAL A 293 4.93 -15.11 -10.58
N LEU A 294 4.85 -14.39 -9.46
CA LEU A 294 5.76 -14.54 -8.33
C LEU A 294 5.65 -15.96 -7.73
N ALA A 295 4.45 -16.45 -7.43
CA ALA A 295 4.23 -17.81 -6.90
C ALA A 295 4.85 -18.87 -7.81
N THR A 296 4.61 -18.79 -9.13
CA THR A 296 5.20 -19.68 -10.11
C THR A 296 6.73 -19.57 -10.13
N ASN A 297 7.27 -18.34 -10.07
CA ASN A 297 8.72 -18.13 -10.18
C ASN A 297 9.47 -18.57 -8.92
N LEU A 298 8.90 -18.42 -7.74
CA LEU A 298 9.48 -18.95 -6.50
C LEU A 298 9.59 -20.48 -6.55
N SER A 299 8.54 -21.18 -7.03
CA SER A 299 8.57 -22.64 -7.21
C SER A 299 9.61 -23.05 -8.27
N ARG A 300 9.69 -22.34 -9.40
CA ARG A 300 10.62 -22.63 -10.49
C ARG A 300 12.08 -22.37 -10.11
N ALA A 301 12.32 -21.27 -9.40
CA ALA A 301 13.67 -20.94 -8.94
C ALA A 301 14.23 -22.02 -8.01
N ALA A 302 13.41 -22.54 -7.10
CA ALA A 302 13.80 -23.61 -6.17
C ALA A 302 14.29 -24.89 -6.87
N ILE A 303 13.81 -25.16 -8.09
CA ILE A 303 14.19 -26.36 -8.89
C ILE A 303 14.98 -26.02 -10.16
N GLY A 304 15.49 -24.79 -10.28
CA GLY A 304 16.33 -24.36 -11.40
C GLY A 304 15.64 -24.27 -12.76
N GLN A 305 14.30 -24.11 -12.79
CA GLN A 305 13.53 -23.97 -14.03
C GLN A 305 13.51 -22.54 -14.56
N PRO A 306 13.32 -22.31 -15.89
CA PRO A 306 13.20 -20.98 -16.47
C PRO A 306 12.04 -20.19 -15.86
N LEU A 307 12.28 -18.91 -15.52
CA LEU A 307 11.30 -18.04 -14.91
C LEU A 307 10.32 -17.48 -15.93
N ARG A 308 9.08 -17.19 -15.49
CA ARG A 308 8.04 -16.51 -16.27
C ARG A 308 8.19 -15.01 -16.14
N HIS A 309 7.76 -14.27 -17.18
CA HIS A 309 7.76 -12.82 -17.18
C HIS A 309 6.38 -12.27 -16.81
N TYR A 310 6.37 -11.25 -15.96
CA TYR A 310 5.24 -10.39 -15.73
C TYR A 310 5.22 -9.29 -16.80
N HIS A 311 4.08 -9.08 -17.43
CA HIS A 311 3.86 -8.02 -18.40
C HIS A 311 2.91 -6.98 -17.81
N PRO A 312 3.41 -5.78 -17.49
CA PRO A 312 2.57 -4.69 -16.99
C PRO A 312 1.48 -4.34 -17.97
N GLN A 313 0.30 -4.01 -17.47
CA GLN A 313 -0.80 -3.59 -18.32
C GLN A 313 -0.71 -2.11 -18.64
N THR A 314 -1.02 -1.78 -19.88
CA THR A 314 -1.08 -0.39 -20.35
C THR A 314 -2.26 0.40 -19.78
N HIS A 315 -3.35 -0.30 -19.42
CA HIS A 315 -4.53 0.33 -18.82
C HIS A 315 -5.00 -0.47 -17.60
N SER A 316 -5.21 0.21 -16.49
CA SER A 316 -5.78 -0.34 -15.27
C SER A 316 -7.16 0.25 -15.03
N LEU A 317 -8.10 -0.59 -14.59
CA LEU A 317 -9.36 -0.12 -14.05
C LEU A 317 -9.08 0.59 -12.71
N ALA A 318 -9.50 1.86 -12.60
CA ALA A 318 -9.56 2.57 -11.33
C ALA A 318 -11.01 2.68 -10.88
N LEU A 319 -11.28 2.34 -9.63
CA LEU A 319 -12.57 2.52 -8.96
C LEU A 319 -12.31 3.26 -7.64
N LEU A 320 -12.66 4.54 -7.60
CA LEU A 320 -12.49 5.40 -6.43
C LEU A 320 -13.81 5.52 -5.69
N ALA A 321 -13.81 5.29 -4.37
CA ALA A 321 -14.99 5.47 -3.54
C ALA A 321 -15.38 6.96 -3.45
N ASP A 322 -16.68 7.26 -3.53
CA ASP A 322 -17.20 8.63 -3.46
C ASP A 322 -17.58 9.08 -2.03
N GLY A 323 -17.29 8.24 -1.02
CA GLY A 323 -17.68 8.48 0.37
C GLY A 323 -19.15 8.18 0.69
N GLN A 324 -20.02 7.97 -0.31
CA GLN A 324 -21.48 7.78 -0.18
C GLN A 324 -22.00 6.46 -0.78
N ARG A 325 -21.17 5.40 -0.76
CA ARG A 325 -21.47 4.07 -1.33
C ARG A 325 -21.58 4.03 -2.86
N GLY A 326 -21.23 5.09 -3.57
CA GLY A 326 -20.99 5.11 -4.99
C GLY A 326 -19.48 5.01 -5.30
N ALA A 327 -19.15 5.05 -6.59
CA ALA A 327 -17.77 5.10 -7.03
C ALA A 327 -17.61 5.91 -8.32
N LEU A 328 -16.41 6.43 -8.49
CA LEU A 328 -15.90 7.00 -9.73
C LEU A 328 -15.05 5.94 -10.42
N MET A 329 -15.28 5.72 -11.69
CA MET A 329 -14.55 4.73 -12.49
C MET A 329 -13.75 5.42 -13.57
N SER A 330 -12.53 4.94 -13.82
CA SER A 330 -11.88 5.17 -15.11
C SER A 330 -11.26 3.88 -15.66
N TRP A 331 -11.32 3.74 -16.97
CA TRP A 331 -10.64 2.72 -17.74
C TRP A 331 -10.25 3.28 -19.09
N ALA A 332 -8.95 3.29 -19.39
CA ALA A 332 -8.41 4.02 -20.54
C ALA A 332 -8.91 5.49 -20.51
N ASN A 333 -9.60 5.95 -21.56
CA ASN A 333 -10.15 7.29 -21.66
C ASN A 333 -11.61 7.43 -21.20
N LEU A 334 -12.22 6.32 -20.72
CA LEU A 334 -13.59 6.31 -20.22
C LEU A 334 -13.61 6.67 -18.74
N ALA A 335 -14.61 7.48 -18.34
CA ALA A 335 -14.92 7.73 -16.94
C ALA A 335 -16.43 7.73 -16.75
N ALA A 336 -16.87 7.22 -15.60
CA ALA A 336 -18.27 7.18 -15.19
C ALA A 336 -18.35 7.28 -13.66
N GLU A 337 -19.54 7.60 -13.14
CA GLU A 337 -19.83 7.66 -11.71
C GLU A 337 -21.18 7.03 -11.39
N GLY A 338 -21.38 6.63 -10.15
CA GLY A 338 -22.68 6.25 -9.66
C GLY A 338 -22.72 5.08 -8.69
N LYS A 339 -23.93 4.83 -8.16
CA LYS A 339 -24.16 3.79 -7.14
C LYS A 339 -23.90 2.37 -7.65
N LEU A 340 -24.19 2.08 -8.93
CA LEU A 340 -23.92 0.76 -9.52
C LEU A 340 -22.40 0.46 -9.55
N LEU A 341 -21.59 1.47 -9.79
CA LEU A 341 -20.13 1.34 -9.74
C LEU A 341 -19.64 1.13 -8.29
N GLY A 342 -20.29 1.77 -7.31
CA GLY A 342 -20.05 1.51 -5.90
C GLY A 342 -20.37 0.07 -5.50
N LEU A 343 -21.49 -0.48 -5.95
CA LEU A 343 -21.85 -1.88 -5.73
C LEU A 343 -20.86 -2.83 -6.41
N TRP A 344 -20.39 -2.49 -7.60
CA TRP A 344 -19.37 -3.27 -8.29
C TRP A 344 -18.03 -3.22 -7.54
N LYS A 345 -17.61 -2.03 -7.08
CA LYS A 345 -16.41 -1.90 -6.21
C LYS A 345 -16.53 -2.75 -4.96
N ASP A 346 -17.65 -2.64 -4.22
CA ASP A 346 -17.91 -3.44 -3.01
C ASP A 346 -17.87 -4.95 -3.31
N HIS A 347 -18.43 -5.37 -4.45
CA HIS A 347 -18.38 -6.78 -4.87
C HIS A 347 -16.93 -7.26 -5.09
N LEU A 348 -16.10 -6.46 -5.78
CA LEU A 348 -14.69 -6.78 -6.03
C LEU A 348 -13.89 -6.81 -4.73
N ASP A 349 -14.08 -5.82 -3.85
CA ASP A 349 -13.42 -5.74 -2.56
C ASP A 349 -13.77 -6.94 -1.67
N ARG A 350 -15.06 -7.27 -1.54
CA ARG A 350 -15.52 -8.44 -0.79
C ARG A 350 -15.08 -9.76 -1.42
N ARG A 351 -14.98 -9.82 -2.76
CA ARG A 351 -14.44 -11.00 -3.45
C ARG A 351 -12.97 -11.20 -3.08
N PHE A 352 -12.17 -10.13 -3.09
CA PHE A 352 -10.77 -10.20 -2.65
C PHE A 352 -10.68 -10.70 -1.21
N MET A 353 -11.48 -10.15 -0.30
CA MET A 353 -11.50 -10.56 1.11
C MET A 353 -11.91 -12.03 1.29
N ARG A 354 -12.92 -12.52 0.56
CA ARG A 354 -13.30 -13.95 0.60
C ARG A 354 -12.19 -14.86 0.10
N GLN A 355 -11.47 -14.46 -0.94
CA GLN A 355 -10.37 -15.26 -1.50
C GLN A 355 -9.17 -15.38 -0.55
N HIS A 356 -8.92 -14.38 0.30
CA HIS A 356 -7.72 -14.33 1.14
C HIS A 356 -8.03 -14.44 2.65
N GLY A 357 -9.25 -14.13 3.08
CA GLY A 357 -9.60 -13.98 4.50
C GLY A 357 -10.44 -15.09 5.11
N ASN A 358 -11.35 -15.68 4.35
CA ASN A 358 -12.28 -16.71 4.82
C ASN A 358 -12.09 -17.99 4.02
N ARG A 359 -11.21 -18.85 4.52
CA ARG A 359 -11.26 -20.29 4.25
C ARG A 359 -11.89 -20.91 5.51
N ASP A 360 -13.21 -20.99 5.53
CA ASP A 360 -13.97 -21.78 6.50
C ASP A 360 -13.75 -23.28 6.26
#